data_fe5ccdf5fb24ea28e7baba0911b92899
#
_entry.id   fe5ccdf5fb24ea28e7baba0911b92899
#
_cell.length_a   1.000
_cell.length_b   1.000
_cell.length_c   1.000
_cell.angle_alpha   90.00
_cell.angle_beta   90.00
_cell.angle_gamma   90.00
#
_symmetry.space_group_name_H-M   'P 1'
#
loop_
_entity.id
_entity.type
_entity.pdbx_description
1 polymer ?
#
loop_
_entity_poly.entity_id
_entity_poly.type
_entity_poly.pdbx_seq_one_letter_code
_entity_poly.pdbx_strand_id
1 'polypeptide(L)'
;MDDAMPNPDWYSAENSTFGDRVAGARESLSMSQAELARRLGVKLKTVQGWEDDASEPRANKLQLLAGVLNVSLTWLLTAEGDGIDGPAEDPPLPDDLSDLLVELRTIRGEVTRNADRLGRLEKRLRQALNEPAA
;
A
#
# COMPACT_ATOMS: atom_id res chain seq x y z
N MET A 1 -21.68 -0.53 -15.48
CA MET A 1 -21.02 -0.60 -15.05
C MET A 1 -19.99 -0.33 -15.04
N ASP A 2 -19.73 0.08 -15.00
CA ASP A 2 -18.82 0.39 -15.05
C ASP A 2 -18.06 0.27 -14.45
N ASP A 3 -17.95 0.22 -14.11
CA ASP A 3 -17.12 0.23 -13.53
C ASP A 3 -16.05 -0.48 -13.60
N ALA A 4 -15.84 -0.93 -14.16
CA ALA A 4 -14.79 -1.82 -14.42
C ALA A 4 -13.51 -1.11 -14.77
N MET A 5 -13.55 0.13 -15.01
CA MET A 5 -12.37 0.94 -15.26
C MET A 5 -11.65 1.17 -13.95
N PRO A 6 -10.32 0.88 -13.89
CA PRO A 6 -9.59 1.23 -12.70
C PRO A 6 -9.69 2.72 -12.49
N ASN A 7 -10.01 3.07 -11.30
CA ASN A 7 -10.11 4.47 -10.94
C ASN A 7 -8.69 5.04 -10.86
N PRO A 8 -8.34 6.05 -11.68
CA PRO A 8 -7.02 6.66 -11.57
C PRO A 8 -6.80 7.29 -10.20
N ASP A 9 -7.85 7.42 -9.42
CA ASP A 9 -7.80 7.99 -8.08
C ASP A 9 -7.78 6.92 -6.99
N TRP A 10 -7.32 5.72 -7.29
CA TRP A 10 -7.35 4.69 -6.28
C TRP A 10 -6.50 5.05 -5.06
N TYR A 11 -5.55 5.97 -5.19
CA TYR A 11 -4.79 6.49 -4.05
C TYR A 11 -5.48 7.63 -3.33
N SER A 12 -6.66 8.01 -3.76
CA SER A 12 -7.41 9.09 -3.13
C SER A 12 -7.96 8.64 -1.78
N ALA A 13 -8.37 9.59 -0.96
CA ALA A 13 -8.94 9.31 0.35
C ALA A 13 -10.18 8.43 0.27
N GLU A 14 -10.91 8.50 -0.85
CA GLU A 14 -12.13 7.71 -1.03
C GLU A 14 -11.81 6.25 -1.35
N ASN A 15 -10.68 5.99 -1.97
CA ASN A 15 -10.36 4.69 -2.53
C ASN A 15 -9.19 4.00 -1.86
N SER A 16 -8.50 4.68 -0.96
CA SER A 16 -7.32 4.10 -0.34
C SER A 16 -7.28 4.38 1.15
N THR A 17 -6.71 3.44 1.87
CA THR A 17 -6.43 3.61 3.28
C THR A 17 -4.99 4.12 3.43
N PHE A 18 -4.63 4.50 4.64
CA PHE A 18 -3.24 4.84 4.94
C PHE A 18 -2.30 3.70 4.54
N GLY A 19 -2.66 2.47 4.92
CA GLY A 19 -1.83 1.31 4.58
C GLY A 19 -1.69 1.11 3.09
N ASP A 20 -2.77 1.34 2.33
CA ASP A 20 -2.72 1.26 0.87
C ASP A 20 -1.74 2.28 0.29
N ARG A 21 -1.75 3.50 0.82
CA ARG A 21 -0.85 4.54 0.34
C ARG A 21 0.61 4.23 0.67
N VAL A 22 0.86 3.71 1.85
CA VAL A 22 2.22 3.28 2.22
C VAL A 22 2.70 2.19 1.27
N ALA A 23 1.89 1.18 1.06
CA ALA A 23 2.25 0.07 0.17
C ALA A 23 2.46 0.54 -1.25
N GLY A 24 1.56 1.40 -1.75
CA GLY A 24 1.66 1.92 -3.11
C GLY A 24 2.91 2.75 -3.32
N ALA A 25 3.22 3.64 -2.38
CA ALA A 25 4.42 4.47 -2.47
C ALA A 25 5.68 3.62 -2.40
N ARG A 26 5.69 2.63 -1.51
CA ARG A 26 6.81 1.71 -1.39
C ARG A 26 7.03 0.94 -2.71
N GLU A 27 5.96 0.41 -3.27
CA GLU A 27 6.03 -0.36 -4.50
C GLU A 27 6.47 0.50 -5.69
N SER A 28 6.07 1.76 -5.69
CA SER A 28 6.47 2.67 -6.76
C SER A 28 7.98 2.92 -6.76
N LEU A 29 8.64 2.72 -5.62
CA LEU A 29 10.09 2.84 -5.49
C LEU A 29 10.78 1.49 -5.61
N SER A 30 10.05 0.44 -5.95
CA SER A 30 10.55 -0.93 -6.07
C SER A 30 11.22 -1.40 -4.78
N MET A 31 10.66 -0.99 -3.66
CA MET A 31 11.22 -1.27 -2.35
C MET A 31 10.41 -2.39 -1.68
N SER A 32 11.11 -3.34 -1.07
CA SER A 32 10.43 -4.39 -0.31
C SER A 32 10.03 -3.87 1.06
N GLN A 33 9.10 -4.57 1.70
CA GLN A 33 8.72 -4.22 3.07
C GLN A 33 9.91 -4.33 4.02
N ALA A 34 10.76 -5.33 3.80
CA ALA A 34 11.95 -5.52 4.63
C ALA A 34 12.93 -4.35 4.47
N GLU A 35 13.08 -3.86 3.24
CA GLU A 35 13.96 -2.74 2.99
C GLU A 35 13.42 -1.47 3.63
N LEU A 36 12.12 -1.23 3.54
CA LEU A 36 11.49 -0.08 4.18
C LEU A 36 11.68 -0.14 5.69
N ALA A 37 11.45 -1.33 6.28
CA ALA A 37 11.64 -1.53 7.71
C ALA A 37 13.07 -1.21 8.13
N ARG A 38 14.05 -1.68 7.36
CA ARG A 38 15.45 -1.42 7.65
C ARG A 38 15.77 0.07 7.59
N ARG A 39 15.26 0.77 6.60
CA ARG A 39 15.53 2.20 6.45
C ARG A 39 14.90 3.02 7.57
N LEU A 40 13.78 2.56 8.09
CA LEU A 40 13.10 3.25 9.18
C LEU A 40 13.58 2.82 10.55
N GLY A 41 14.37 1.75 10.62
CA GLY A 41 14.83 1.23 11.90
C GLY A 41 13.73 0.56 12.70
N VAL A 42 12.77 -0.06 12.02
CA VAL A 42 11.68 -0.78 12.66
C VAL A 42 11.68 -2.22 12.19
N LYS A 43 10.87 -3.05 12.85
CA LYS A 43 10.75 -4.45 12.47
C LYS A 43 9.88 -4.61 11.23
N LEU A 44 10.13 -5.65 10.47
CA LEU A 44 9.31 -5.98 9.30
C LEU A 44 7.83 -6.09 9.68
N LYS A 45 7.56 -6.72 10.80
CA LYS A 45 6.20 -6.88 11.29
C LYS A 45 5.51 -5.53 11.50
N THR A 46 6.27 -4.53 11.91
CA THR A 46 5.74 -3.18 12.11
C THR A 46 5.26 -2.59 10.80
N VAL A 47 6.08 -2.70 9.75
CA VAL A 47 5.68 -2.20 8.42
C VAL A 47 4.47 -2.97 7.90
N GLN A 48 4.46 -4.28 8.08
CA GLN A 48 3.33 -5.10 7.68
C GLN A 48 2.04 -4.66 8.39
N GLY A 49 2.14 -4.34 9.67
CA GLY A 49 1.01 -3.84 10.43
C GLY A 49 0.47 -2.52 9.89
N TRP A 50 1.36 -1.63 9.51
CA TRP A 50 0.95 -0.35 8.92
C TRP A 50 0.24 -0.56 7.58
N GLU A 51 0.79 -1.41 6.74
CA GLU A 51 0.22 -1.65 5.41
C GLU A 51 -1.09 -2.41 5.47
N ASP A 52 -1.29 -3.18 6.51
CA ASP A 52 -2.53 -3.92 6.74
C ASP A 52 -3.57 -3.10 7.52
N ASP A 53 -3.26 -1.85 7.82
CA ASP A 53 -4.12 -0.99 8.65
C ASP A 53 -4.41 -1.57 10.02
N ALA A 54 -3.51 -2.41 10.51
CA ALA A 54 -3.62 -2.99 11.84
C ALA A 54 -3.04 -2.08 12.91
N SER A 55 -2.15 -1.17 12.54
CA SER A 55 -1.53 -0.23 13.45
C SER A 55 -1.12 1.01 12.67
N GLU A 56 -0.76 2.06 13.39
CA GLU A 56 -0.35 3.33 12.78
C GLU A 56 1.00 3.75 13.32
N PRO A 57 1.84 4.38 12.49
CA PRO A 57 3.12 4.87 12.99
C PRO A 57 2.91 6.10 13.87
N ARG A 58 3.85 6.29 14.80
CA ARG A 58 3.87 7.49 15.61
C ARG A 58 4.40 8.66 14.79
N ALA A 59 4.17 9.86 15.28
CA ALA A 59 4.47 11.09 14.54
C ALA A 59 5.91 11.15 14.02
N ASN A 60 6.88 10.76 14.84
CA ASN A 60 8.28 10.81 14.41
C ASN A 60 8.57 9.81 13.29
N LYS A 61 7.99 8.63 13.37
CA LYS A 61 8.15 7.62 12.32
C LYS A 61 7.38 8.01 11.07
N LEU A 62 6.25 8.69 11.25
CA LEU A 62 5.44 9.15 10.14
C LEU A 62 6.21 10.11 9.24
N GLN A 63 6.95 11.04 9.84
CA GLN A 63 7.77 11.98 9.10
C GLN A 63 8.90 11.27 8.36
N LEU A 64 9.56 10.32 9.04
CA LEU A 64 10.61 9.53 8.40
C LEU A 64 10.06 8.70 7.27
N LEU A 65 8.89 8.13 7.48
CA LEU A 65 8.22 7.32 6.47
C LEU A 65 7.95 8.14 5.21
N ALA A 66 7.38 9.32 5.36
CA ALA A 66 7.11 10.18 4.23
C ALA A 66 8.40 10.53 3.48
N GLY A 67 9.46 10.82 4.22
CA GLY A 67 10.76 11.13 3.62
C GLY A 67 11.35 9.96 2.84
N VAL A 68 11.31 8.77 3.42
CA VAL A 68 11.85 7.58 2.76
C VAL A 68 11.03 7.23 1.52
N LEU A 69 9.73 7.39 1.59
CA LEU A 69 8.84 7.10 0.46
C LEU A 69 8.79 8.22 -0.56
N ASN A 70 9.41 9.35 -0.26
CA ASN A 70 9.46 10.50 -1.15
C ASN A 70 8.06 11.03 -1.51
N VAL A 71 7.21 11.10 -0.52
CA VAL A 71 5.87 11.65 -0.66
C VAL A 71 5.67 12.69 0.44
N SER A 72 4.65 13.55 0.27
CA SER A 72 4.36 14.51 1.31
C SER A 72 3.64 13.82 2.45
N LEU A 73 3.83 14.37 3.66
CA LEU A 73 3.12 13.87 4.83
C LEU A 73 1.61 14.02 4.65
N THR A 74 1.20 15.14 4.07
CA THR A 74 -0.22 15.40 3.83
C THR A 74 -0.82 14.34 2.91
N TRP A 75 -0.10 14.01 1.82
CA TRP A 75 -0.60 12.96 0.92
C TRP A 75 -0.72 11.62 1.65
N LEU A 76 0.29 11.30 2.44
CA LEU A 76 0.29 10.01 3.14
C LEU A 76 -0.90 9.89 4.09
N LEU A 77 -1.27 10.99 4.71
CA LEU A 77 -2.37 11.01 5.68
C LEU A 77 -3.74 11.21 5.04
N THR A 78 -3.81 11.98 3.97
CA THR A 78 -5.10 12.42 3.42
C THR A 78 -5.29 12.09 1.94
N ALA A 79 -4.27 11.57 1.27
CA ALA A 79 -4.25 11.34 -0.17
C ALA A 79 -4.24 12.64 -0.99
N GLU A 80 -3.96 13.77 -0.36
CA GLU A 80 -3.87 15.05 -1.05
C GLU A 80 -2.44 15.57 -1.00
N GLY A 81 -2.01 16.23 -2.05
CA GLY A 81 -0.67 16.76 -2.14
C GLY A 81 0.25 15.88 -2.96
N ASP A 82 1.56 16.06 -2.75
CA ASP A 82 2.58 15.37 -3.54
C ASP A 82 2.73 13.92 -3.10
N GLY A 83 2.27 13.02 -3.93
CA GLY A 83 2.35 11.61 -3.70
C GLY A 83 3.20 10.91 -4.75
N ILE A 84 2.80 9.68 -5.06
CA ILE A 84 3.56 8.87 -6.02
C ILE A 84 3.38 9.33 -7.46
N ASP A 85 2.54 10.34 -7.66
CA ASP A 85 2.37 10.96 -8.97
C ASP A 85 3.37 12.08 -9.21
N GLY A 86 4.39 12.15 -8.38
CA GLY A 86 5.41 13.17 -8.52
C GLY A 86 6.00 13.17 -9.93
N PRO A 87 6.64 14.27 -10.30
CA PRO A 87 7.13 14.42 -11.66
C PRO A 87 8.06 13.27 -12.03
N ALA A 88 7.71 12.60 -13.11
CA ALA A 88 8.56 11.56 -13.64
C ALA A 88 9.72 12.25 -14.33
N GLU A 89 10.92 11.78 -14.03
CA GLU A 89 12.10 12.31 -14.68
C GLU A 89 12.28 11.71 -16.07
N ASP A 90 11.65 10.57 -16.29
CA ASP A 90 11.72 9.87 -17.56
C ASP A 90 10.66 10.42 -18.52
N PRO A 91 10.90 10.31 -19.83
CA PRO A 91 9.88 10.70 -20.80
C PRO A 91 8.58 9.96 -20.53
N PRO A 92 7.44 10.63 -20.59
CA PRO A 92 6.19 9.98 -20.33
C PRO A 92 5.90 8.90 -21.36
N LEU A 93 5.34 7.79 -20.89
CA LEU A 93 4.84 6.76 -21.78
C LEU A 93 3.56 7.27 -22.44
N PRO A 94 3.17 6.70 -23.59
CA PRO A 94 1.85 7.00 -24.15
C PRO A 94 0.77 6.79 -23.09
N ASP A 95 -0.23 7.67 -23.10
CA ASP A 95 -1.25 7.68 -22.05
C ASP A 95 -1.87 6.31 -21.82
N ASP A 96 -2.25 5.63 -22.89
CA ASP A 96 -2.88 4.32 -22.76
C ASP A 96 -1.93 3.27 -22.20
N LEU A 97 -0.67 3.32 -22.55
CA LEU A 97 0.32 2.40 -22.02
C LEU A 97 0.60 2.70 -20.55
N SER A 98 0.71 3.97 -20.21
CA SER A 98 0.93 4.39 -18.84
C SER A 98 -0.24 3.98 -17.95
N ASP A 99 -1.45 4.17 -18.45
CA ASP A 99 -2.66 3.78 -17.72
C ASP A 99 -2.71 2.28 -17.49
N LEU A 100 -2.32 1.50 -18.50
CA LEU A 100 -2.29 0.05 -18.37
C LEU A 100 -1.28 -0.42 -17.34
N LEU A 101 -0.12 0.25 -17.28
CA LEU A 101 0.89 -0.09 -16.29
C LEU A 101 0.42 0.22 -14.87
N VAL A 102 -0.27 1.34 -14.69
CA VAL A 102 -0.85 1.69 -13.40
C VAL A 102 -1.90 0.66 -13.01
N GLU A 103 -2.76 0.31 -13.94
CA GLU A 103 -3.79 -0.70 -13.71
C GLU A 103 -3.19 -2.04 -13.32
N LEU A 104 -2.14 -2.43 -14.03
CA LEU A 104 -1.46 -3.68 -13.77
C LEU A 104 -0.89 -3.72 -12.35
N ARG A 105 -0.23 -2.64 -11.95
CA ARG A 105 0.34 -2.55 -10.61
C ARG A 105 -0.73 -2.57 -9.53
N THR A 106 -1.83 -1.86 -9.78
CA THR A 106 -2.95 -1.80 -8.85
C THR A 106 -3.53 -3.19 -8.63
N ILE A 107 -3.80 -3.91 -9.72
CA ILE A 107 -4.37 -5.25 -9.64
C ILE A 107 -3.40 -6.19 -8.95
N ARG A 108 -2.14 -6.11 -9.30
CA ARG A 108 -1.13 -6.98 -8.69
C ARG A 108 -1.06 -6.77 -7.18
N GLY A 109 -1.09 -5.50 -6.75
CA GLY A 109 -1.10 -5.19 -5.33
C GLY A 109 -2.33 -5.73 -4.62
N GLU A 110 -3.49 -5.59 -5.26
CA GLU A 110 -4.74 -6.10 -4.70
C GLU A 110 -4.72 -7.62 -4.59
N VAL A 111 -4.22 -8.30 -5.60
CA VAL A 111 -4.11 -9.75 -5.58
C VAL A 111 -3.23 -10.21 -4.44
N THR A 112 -2.07 -9.57 -4.28
CA THR A 112 -1.14 -9.93 -3.21
C THR A 112 -1.79 -9.72 -1.84
N ARG A 113 -2.43 -8.58 -1.63
CA ARG A 113 -3.09 -8.29 -0.36
C ARG A 113 -4.23 -9.25 -0.09
N ASN A 114 -5.00 -9.57 -1.13
CA ASN A 114 -6.10 -10.51 -0.99
C ASN A 114 -5.61 -11.91 -0.69
N ALA A 115 -4.49 -12.32 -1.29
CA ALA A 115 -3.90 -13.63 -1.00
C ALA A 115 -3.48 -13.71 0.47
N ASP A 116 -2.89 -12.64 0.99
CA ASP A 116 -2.48 -12.59 2.40
C ASP A 116 -3.68 -12.64 3.33
N ARG A 117 -4.73 -11.89 2.98
CA ARG A 117 -5.97 -11.90 3.77
C ARG A 117 -6.61 -13.28 3.76
N LEU A 118 -6.62 -13.91 2.60
CA LEU A 118 -7.17 -15.24 2.46
C LEU A 118 -6.43 -16.24 3.34
N GLY A 119 -5.09 -16.14 3.35
CA GLY A 119 -4.27 -17.00 4.20
C GLY A 119 -4.60 -16.83 5.68
N ARG A 120 -4.77 -15.57 6.10
CA ARG A 120 -5.14 -15.30 7.50
C ARG A 120 -6.52 -15.83 7.85
N LEU A 121 -7.46 -15.69 6.92
CA LEU A 121 -8.82 -16.22 7.14
C LEU A 121 -8.83 -17.74 7.20
N GLU A 122 -8.06 -18.38 6.32
CA GLU A 122 -7.94 -19.84 6.34
C GLU A 122 -7.38 -20.33 7.66
N LYS A 123 -6.37 -19.63 8.18
CA LYS A 123 -5.78 -19.98 9.45
C LYS A 123 -6.79 -19.85 10.58
N ARG A 124 -7.54 -18.75 10.59
CA ARG A 124 -8.58 -18.54 11.60
C ARG A 124 -9.67 -19.58 11.51
N LEU A 125 -10.08 -19.90 10.31
CA LEU A 125 -11.11 -20.92 10.11
C LEU A 125 -10.63 -22.28 10.59
N ARG A 126 -9.39 -22.64 10.26
CA ARG A 126 -8.82 -23.90 10.67
C ARG A 126 -8.74 -23.99 12.20
N GLN A 127 -8.35 -22.89 12.84
CA GLN A 127 -8.31 -22.83 14.30
C GLN A 127 -9.70 -23.01 14.91
N ALA A 128 -10.69 -22.34 14.33
CA ALA A 128 -12.07 -22.43 14.81
C ALA A 128 -12.62 -23.86 14.68
N LEU A 129 -12.30 -24.52 13.57
CA LEU A 129 -12.76 -25.88 13.32
C LEU A 129 -12.09 -26.90 14.24
N ASN A 130 -10.86 -26.61 14.68
CA ASN A 130 -10.09 -27.50 15.52
C ASN A 130 -10.28 -27.24 17.01
N GLU A 131 -10.96 -26.16 17.38
CA GLU A 131 -11.20 -25.87 18.77
C GLU A 131 -12.26 -26.81 19.34
N PRO A 132 -12.01 -27.38 20.52
CA PRO A 132 -13.03 -28.20 21.15
C PRO A 132 -14.25 -27.36 21.45
N ALA A 133 -15.41 -27.99 21.28
CA ALA A 133 -16.66 -27.33 21.64
C ALA A 133 -16.67 -27.03 23.13
N ALA A 134 -17.01 -25.80 23.46
CA ALA A 134 -17.06 -25.39 24.86
C ALA A 134 -18.24 -25.98 25.55
#